data_09d8f3ce6cf45c6c51f4897fbe44f940
#
_entry.id   09d8f3ce6cf45c6c51f4897fbe44f940
#
_cell.length_a   1.000
_cell.length_b   1.000
_cell.length_c   1.000
_cell.angle_alpha   90.00
_cell.angle_beta   90.00
_cell.angle_gamma   90.00
#
_symmetry.space_group_name_H-M   'P 1'
#
loop_
_entity.id
_entity.type
_entity.pdbx_description
1 polymer ?
#
loop_
_entity_poly.entity_id
_entity_poly.type
_entity_poly.pdbx_seq_one_letter_code
_entity_poly.pdbx_strand_id
1 'polypeptide(L)'
;MYHNGQGFVSDPAEAVRWWRLAAAQGNVNAQSGLGVMYGNGKGVTRDYVRAHMWFDLGAASGSTDSANNRDLIAKRMTPKQIAEAQKMAVECKNKSFKGCD
;
A
#
# COMPACT_ATOMS: atom_id res chain seq x y z
N MET A 1 -9.40 6.89 17.21
CA MET A 1 -8.90 6.84 17.47
C MET A 1 -8.24 7.18 17.57
N TYR A 2 -8.39 7.03 17.65
CA TYR A 2 -7.70 7.21 18.09
C TYR A 2 -7.18 8.06 17.86
N HIS A 3 -7.47 8.28 17.88
CA HIS A 3 -6.95 8.99 17.97
C HIS A 3 -6.61 9.53 18.03
N ASN A 4 -6.87 9.59 18.33
CA ASN A 4 -6.37 9.86 18.65
C ASN A 4 -5.96 9.90 18.72
N GLY A 5 -6.15 9.55 18.95
CA GLY A 5 -5.67 9.25 19.30
C GLY A 5 -5.39 9.03 19.41
N GLN A 6 -5.47 8.78 19.47
CA GLN A 6 -5.14 8.28 19.81
C GLN A 6 -4.76 7.73 19.49
N GLY A 7 -4.84 7.27 19.36
CA GLY A 7 -4.36 6.49 19.36
C GLY A 7 -3.91 5.94 18.99
N PHE A 8 -4.00 5.83 18.79
CA PHE A 8 -3.55 5.18 18.45
C PHE A 8 -2.63 4.50 17.92
N VAL A 9 -2.63 4.99 17.58
CA VAL A 9 -1.79 3.90 17.10
C VAL A 9 -0.34 4.35 16.99
N SER A 10 0.38 4.10 18.00
CA SER A 10 1.80 4.38 18.03
C SER A 10 2.64 3.18 17.59
N ASP A 11 2.01 2.02 17.33
CA ASP A 11 2.70 0.81 16.90
C ASP A 11 2.51 0.59 15.40
N PRO A 12 3.57 0.83 14.58
CA PRO A 12 3.44 0.66 13.13
C PRO A 12 3.10 -0.76 12.70
N ALA A 13 3.62 -1.77 13.39
CA ALA A 13 3.31 -3.16 13.04
C ALA A 13 1.83 -3.46 13.22
N GLU A 14 1.22 -2.95 14.28
CA GLU A 14 -0.20 -3.13 14.51
C GLU A 14 -1.03 -2.36 13.49
N ALA A 15 -0.61 -1.15 13.14
CA ALA A 15 -1.28 -0.37 12.11
C ALA A 15 -1.27 -1.13 10.78
N VAL A 16 -0.16 -1.76 10.42
CA VAL A 16 -0.07 -2.55 9.20
C VAL A 16 -1.07 -3.71 9.23
N ARG A 17 -1.21 -4.39 10.37
CA ARG A 17 -2.18 -5.48 10.47
C ARG A 17 -3.61 -5.01 10.22
N TRP A 18 -4.00 -3.89 10.83
CA TRP A 18 -5.34 -3.34 10.62
C TRP A 18 -5.54 -2.88 9.18
N TRP A 19 -4.53 -2.25 8.60
CA TRP A 19 -4.63 -1.78 7.22
C TRP A 19 -4.68 -2.94 6.22
N ARG A 20 -4.01 -4.06 6.51
CA ARG A 20 -4.13 -5.25 5.66
C ARG A 20 -5.56 -5.77 5.63
N LEU A 21 -6.21 -5.82 6.79
CA LEU A 21 -7.59 -6.26 6.86
C LEU A 21 -8.50 -5.32 6.08
N ALA A 22 -8.35 -4.03 6.26
CA ALA A 22 -9.17 -3.05 5.56
C ALA A 22 -8.88 -3.03 4.06
N ALA A 23 -7.62 -3.13 3.67
CA ALA A 23 -7.22 -3.15 2.26
C ALA A 23 -7.81 -4.38 1.55
N ALA A 24 -7.86 -5.51 2.23
CA ALA A 24 -8.45 -6.72 1.68
C ALA A 24 -9.96 -6.58 1.45
N GLN A 25 -10.58 -5.59 2.11
CA GLN A 25 -12.00 -5.26 1.89
C GLN A 25 -12.18 -4.20 0.81
N GLY A 26 -11.09 -3.78 0.16
CA GLY A 26 -11.14 -2.76 -0.88
C GLY A 26 -11.04 -1.33 -0.38
N ASN A 27 -10.69 -1.13 0.88
CA ASN A 27 -10.56 0.22 1.44
C ASN A 27 -9.37 0.94 0.83
N VAL A 28 -9.64 2.03 0.11
CA VAL A 28 -8.61 2.76 -0.64
C VAL A 28 -7.61 3.44 0.29
N ASN A 29 -8.08 4.01 1.39
CA ASN A 29 -7.19 4.66 2.36
C ASN A 29 -6.22 3.66 2.98
N ALA A 30 -6.70 2.45 3.26
CA ALA A 30 -5.85 1.40 3.80
C ALA A 30 -4.82 0.94 2.79
N GLN A 31 -5.20 0.86 1.51
CA GLN A 31 -4.27 0.49 0.44
C GLN A 31 -3.16 1.53 0.33
N SER A 32 -3.52 2.81 0.33
CA SER A 32 -2.54 3.90 0.34
C SER A 32 -1.65 3.84 1.58
N GLY A 33 -2.25 3.56 2.74
CA GLY A 33 -1.51 3.45 3.98
C GLY A 33 -0.48 2.34 3.95
N LEU A 34 -0.86 1.18 3.41
CA LEU A 34 0.09 0.07 3.24
C LEU A 34 1.23 0.46 2.31
N GLY A 35 0.91 1.15 1.21
CA GLY A 35 1.94 1.63 0.31
C GLY A 35 2.96 2.51 1.02
N VAL A 36 2.50 3.41 1.87
CA VAL A 36 3.38 4.29 2.64
C VAL A 36 4.25 3.48 3.61
N MET A 37 3.64 2.51 4.30
CA MET A 37 4.40 1.69 5.25
C MET A 37 5.49 0.89 4.56
N TYR A 38 5.19 0.25 3.44
CA TYR A 38 6.19 -0.49 2.68
C TYR A 38 7.27 0.43 2.11
N GLY A 39 6.88 1.61 1.65
CA GLY A 39 7.83 2.57 1.09
C GLY A 39 8.80 3.11 2.13
N ASN A 40 8.34 3.26 3.36
CA ASN A 40 9.14 3.80 4.45
C ASN A 40 9.77 2.73 5.33
N GLY A 41 9.35 1.48 5.20
CA GLY A 41 9.84 0.41 6.06
C GLY A 41 9.36 0.54 7.49
N LYS A 42 8.12 0.98 7.69
CA LYS A 42 7.53 1.13 9.02
C LYS A 42 6.57 -0.02 9.29
N GLY A 43 6.86 -0.78 10.32
CA GLY A 43 6.03 -1.93 10.69
C GLY A 43 6.19 -3.13 9.79
N VAL A 44 6.88 -2.97 8.68
CA VAL A 44 7.23 -4.02 7.73
C VAL A 44 8.59 -3.70 7.14
N THR A 45 9.24 -4.68 6.55
CA THR A 45 10.48 -4.45 5.81
C THR A 45 10.19 -3.59 4.58
N ARG A 46 11.02 -2.57 4.35
CA ARG A 46 10.85 -1.71 3.18
C ARG A 46 10.84 -2.54 1.90
N ASP A 47 9.84 -2.30 1.05
CA ASP A 47 9.66 -3.03 -0.20
C ASP A 47 8.99 -2.11 -1.20
N TYR A 48 9.79 -1.57 -2.12
CA TYR A 48 9.26 -0.63 -3.11
C TYR A 48 8.29 -1.29 -4.09
N VAL A 49 8.50 -2.56 -4.42
CA VAL A 49 7.60 -3.27 -5.34
C VAL A 49 6.21 -3.39 -4.71
N ARG A 50 6.13 -3.81 -3.45
CA ARG A 50 4.83 -3.89 -2.78
C ARG A 50 4.21 -2.52 -2.56
N ALA A 51 5.03 -1.52 -2.23
CA ALA A 51 4.53 -0.15 -2.07
C ALA A 51 3.89 0.32 -3.37
N HIS A 52 4.57 0.14 -4.48
CA HIS A 52 4.07 0.53 -5.80
C HIS A 52 2.78 -0.22 -6.13
N MET A 53 2.74 -1.52 -5.84
CA MET A 53 1.54 -2.34 -6.05
C MET A 53 0.33 -1.74 -5.31
N TRP A 54 0.48 -1.44 -4.02
CA TRP A 54 -0.63 -0.89 -3.24
C TRP A 54 -1.03 0.51 -3.74
N PHE A 55 -0.06 1.33 -4.15
CA PHE A 55 -0.35 2.63 -4.73
C PHE A 55 -1.07 2.49 -6.06
N ASP A 56 -0.70 1.50 -6.89
CA ASP A 56 -1.42 1.22 -8.13
C ASP A 56 -2.88 0.91 -7.86
N LEU A 57 -3.16 0.08 -6.86
CA LEU A 57 -4.51 -0.30 -6.49
C LEU A 57 -5.31 0.90 -5.98
N GLY A 58 -4.70 1.72 -5.14
CA GLY A 58 -5.34 2.93 -4.65
C GLY A 58 -5.62 3.92 -5.77
N ALA A 59 -4.68 4.10 -6.68
CA ALA A 59 -4.85 5.01 -7.81
C ALA A 59 -5.95 4.53 -8.75
N ALA A 60 -6.03 3.22 -8.99
CA ALA A 60 -7.07 2.65 -9.83
C ALA A 60 -8.46 2.87 -9.25
N SER A 61 -8.56 3.03 -7.93
CA SER A 61 -9.82 3.32 -7.24
C SER A 61 -10.06 4.81 -7.08
N GLY A 62 -9.26 5.65 -7.71
CA GLY A 62 -9.48 7.09 -7.76
C GLY A 62 -8.69 7.92 -6.77
N SER A 63 -7.75 7.34 -6.04
CA SER A 63 -6.94 8.08 -5.07
C SER A 63 -5.84 8.86 -5.75
N THR A 64 -5.94 10.19 -5.73
CA THR A 64 -4.91 11.07 -6.25
C THR A 64 -3.61 10.95 -5.44
N ASP A 65 -3.75 10.81 -4.12
CA ASP A 65 -2.58 10.66 -3.25
C ASP A 65 -1.81 9.39 -3.59
N SER A 66 -2.52 8.28 -3.84
CA SER A 66 -1.87 7.04 -4.25
C SER A 66 -1.12 7.21 -5.56
N ALA A 67 -1.74 7.88 -6.54
CA ALA A 67 -1.10 8.11 -7.84
C ALA A 67 0.17 8.95 -7.68
N ASN A 68 0.12 9.99 -6.87
CA ASN A 68 1.28 10.84 -6.63
C ASN A 68 2.39 10.07 -5.91
N ASN A 69 2.03 9.29 -4.92
CA ASN A 69 3.01 8.49 -4.17
C ASN A 69 3.62 7.40 -5.04
N ARG A 70 2.80 6.78 -5.91
CA ARG A 70 3.29 5.81 -6.88
C ARG A 70 4.38 6.43 -7.75
N ASP A 71 4.12 7.62 -8.28
CA ASP A 71 5.07 8.29 -9.15
C ASP A 71 6.36 8.65 -8.42
N LEU A 72 6.24 9.05 -7.16
CA LEU A 72 7.42 9.36 -6.34
C LEU A 72 8.28 8.13 -6.11
N ILE A 73 7.66 7.01 -5.75
CA ILE A 73 8.42 5.79 -5.45
C ILE A 73 9.01 5.18 -6.71
N ALA A 74 8.33 5.35 -7.85
CA ALA A 74 8.81 4.83 -9.12
C ALA A 74 10.18 5.42 -9.50
N LYS A 75 10.48 6.62 -9.03
CA LYS A 75 11.78 7.25 -9.29
C LYS A 75 12.93 6.50 -8.63
N ARG A 76 12.64 5.65 -7.67
CA ARG A 76 13.64 4.86 -6.95
C ARG A 76 13.66 3.41 -7.41
N MET A 77 12.89 3.08 -8.46
CA MET A 77 12.71 1.70 -8.92
C MET A 77 13.26 1.54 -10.33
N THR A 78 13.68 0.31 -10.64
CA THR A 78 14.05 -0.02 -12.01
C THR A 78 12.79 -0.26 -12.83
N PRO A 79 12.85 -0.14 -14.17
CA PRO A 79 11.70 -0.47 -15.02
C PRO A 79 11.18 -1.90 -14.78
N LYS A 80 12.10 -2.84 -14.52
CA LYS A 80 11.72 -4.23 -14.23
C LYS A 80 10.90 -4.32 -12.94
N GLN A 81 11.32 -3.60 -11.90
CA GLN A 81 10.58 -3.58 -10.64
C GLN A 81 9.20 -2.95 -10.81
N ILE A 82 9.11 -1.89 -11.60
CA ILE A 82 7.82 -1.24 -11.86
C ILE A 82 6.89 -2.20 -12.60
N ALA A 83 7.39 -2.91 -13.61
CA ALA A 83 6.60 -3.89 -14.35
C ALA A 83 6.11 -5.01 -13.42
N GLU A 84 6.98 -5.47 -12.52
CA GLU A 84 6.60 -6.49 -11.55
C GLU A 84 5.49 -6.01 -10.63
N ALA A 85 5.60 -4.78 -10.14
CA ALA A 85 4.58 -4.19 -9.26
C ALA A 85 3.24 -4.08 -9.98
N GLN A 86 3.26 -3.65 -11.25
CA GLN A 86 2.04 -3.53 -12.04
C GLN A 86 1.37 -4.89 -12.24
N LYS A 87 2.16 -5.92 -12.51
CA LYS A 87 1.64 -7.27 -12.66
C LYS A 87 1.01 -7.76 -11.35
N MET A 88 1.69 -7.53 -10.23
CA MET A 88 1.17 -7.90 -8.92
C MET A 88 -0.14 -7.17 -8.61
N ALA A 89 -0.25 -5.91 -9.02
CA ALA A 89 -1.48 -5.15 -8.79
C ALA A 89 -2.66 -5.75 -9.56
N VAL A 90 -2.44 -6.14 -10.81
CA VAL A 90 -3.49 -6.78 -11.61
C VAL A 90 -3.91 -8.10 -10.95
N GLU A 91 -2.95 -8.91 -10.54
CA GLU A 91 -3.23 -10.19 -9.88
C GLU A 91 -3.99 -10.00 -8.58
N CYS A 92 -3.61 -8.98 -7.82
CA CYS A 92 -4.28 -8.65 -6.56
C CYS A 92 -5.73 -8.25 -6.80
N LYS A 93 -5.97 -7.40 -7.78
CA LYS A 93 -7.32 -6.98 -8.14
C LYS A 93 -8.17 -8.17 -8.56
N ASN A 94 -7.59 -9.10 -9.32
CA ASN A 94 -8.31 -10.30 -9.77
C ASN A 94 -8.66 -11.22 -8.61
N LYS A 95 -7.94 -11.14 -7.50
CA LYS A 95 -8.24 -11.90 -6.29
C LYS A 95 -9.12 -11.11 -5.32
N SER A 96 -9.69 -10.01 -5.76
CA SER A 96 -10.49 -9.10 -4.92
C SER A 96 -9.72 -8.65 -3.69
N PHE A 97 -8.44 -8.35 -3.88
CA PHE A 97 -7.51 -7.85 -2.85
C PHE A 97 -7.17 -8.86 -1.75
N LYS A 98 -7.49 -10.13 -1.95
CA LYS A 98 -7.22 -11.16 -0.94
C LYS A 98 -5.83 -11.76 -1.15
N GLY A 99 -5.08 -11.87 -0.06
CA GLY A 99 -3.78 -12.52 -0.09
C GLY A 99 -2.74 -11.82 -0.95
N CYS A 100 -2.78 -10.51 -1.03
CA CYS A 100 -1.88 -9.75 -1.89
C CYS A 100 -0.53 -9.46 -1.27
N ASP A 101 -0.39 -9.59 0.03
CA ASP A 101 0.89 -9.37 0.74
C ASP A 101 1.75 -10.60 0.80
#